data_1fed4221c7e4913fa9e493fb580d3903
#
_entry.id   1fed4221c7e4913fa9e493fb580d3903
#
_cell.length_a   1.000
_cell.length_b   1.000
_cell.length_c   1.000
_cell.angle_alpha   90.00
_cell.angle_beta   90.00
_cell.angle_gamma   90.00
#
_symmetry.space_group_name_H-M   'P 1'
#
loop_
_entity.id
_entity.type
_entity.pdbx_description
1 polymer ?
#
loop_
_entity_poly.entity_id
_entity_poly.type
_entity_poly.pdbx_seq_one_letter_code
_entity_poly.pdbx_strand_id
1 'polypeptide(L)'
;ALESTPYMDLESRHTNLILTSTFNRKFSNRFTNKAGFTYTAMFYDMNLAIAPYEAQLLETVSKGDGNTSLISAYNSSSVGLSDRWTLNAGIYGQYLTLNNKWSVEPRAGLKWQATPKATFALAYGIYSRMEKMDVYFVKTKSTGNQSVNKNLDFTKAQHIMLSFGYKISDRMNLKIEPYVQFLHDVPVMADSSYSVLNRSDFYVEDALVNKGRGRNIGIDITLERFLEKGLYYMISGSLFDSRYRGGDGVWYNTKFNRNYVINGLIGK
;
A
#
# COMPACT_ATOMS: atom_id res chain seq x y z
N ALA A 1 -7.69 40.56 -27.66
CA ALA A 1 -8.13 39.40 -26.84
C ALA A 1 -6.91 38.48 -26.66
N LEU A 2 -6.55 38.17 -25.43
CA LEU A 2 -5.53 37.15 -25.15
C LEU A 2 -6.18 35.79 -25.47
N GLU A 3 -5.70 35.13 -26.52
CA GLU A 3 -6.08 33.75 -26.78
C GLU A 3 -5.54 32.86 -25.66
N SER A 4 -6.42 32.14 -24.97
CA SER A 4 -6.01 31.18 -23.98
C SER A 4 -5.39 29.96 -24.69
N THR A 5 -4.11 29.69 -24.43
CA THR A 5 -3.46 28.48 -24.90
C THR A 5 -3.64 27.36 -23.87
N PRO A 6 -3.93 26.12 -24.27
CA PRO A 6 -4.08 25.01 -23.34
C PRO A 6 -2.73 24.73 -22.65
N TYR A 7 -2.76 24.66 -21.31
CA TYR A 7 -1.59 24.30 -20.52
C TYR A 7 -1.41 22.79 -20.39
N MET A 8 -2.51 22.05 -20.41
CA MET A 8 -2.52 20.59 -20.23
C MET A 8 -3.66 19.96 -21.03
N ASP A 9 -3.39 18.81 -21.58
CA ASP A 9 -4.36 17.91 -22.21
C ASP A 9 -4.24 16.53 -21.55
N LEU A 10 -5.33 16.07 -20.90
CA LEU A 10 -5.39 14.79 -20.19
C LEU A 10 -6.59 13.99 -20.68
N GLU A 11 -6.31 12.90 -21.35
CA GLU A 11 -7.29 11.85 -21.65
C GLU A 11 -6.87 10.56 -20.97
N SER A 12 -7.73 9.99 -20.13
CA SER A 12 -7.41 8.75 -19.41
C SER A 12 -8.65 7.90 -19.22
N ARG A 13 -8.62 6.69 -19.78
CA ARG A 13 -9.66 5.67 -19.63
C ARG A 13 -9.04 4.39 -19.11
N HIS A 14 -9.56 3.90 -17.99
CA HIS A 14 -9.17 2.63 -17.40
C HIS A 14 -10.39 1.74 -17.18
N THR A 15 -10.34 0.50 -17.65
CA THR A 15 -11.37 -0.51 -17.42
C THR A 15 -10.72 -1.77 -16.88
N ASN A 16 -11.21 -2.27 -15.76
CA ASN A 16 -10.72 -3.51 -15.15
C ASN A 16 -11.84 -4.56 -15.13
N LEU A 17 -11.55 -5.75 -15.63
CA LEU A 17 -12.37 -6.95 -15.45
C LEU A 17 -11.69 -7.85 -14.43
N ILE A 18 -12.40 -8.13 -13.33
CA ILE A 18 -11.84 -8.87 -12.20
C ILE A 18 -12.61 -10.18 -12.02
N LEU A 19 -11.91 -11.29 -12.14
CA LEU A 19 -12.40 -12.62 -11.82
C LEU A 19 -11.73 -13.10 -10.54
N THR A 20 -12.51 -13.42 -9.52
CA THR A 20 -12.00 -13.93 -8.24
C THR A 20 -12.66 -15.25 -7.88
N SER A 21 -11.85 -16.21 -7.45
CA SER A 21 -12.30 -17.46 -6.86
C SER A 21 -11.68 -17.65 -5.50
N THR A 22 -12.48 -18.06 -4.52
CA THR A 22 -12.02 -18.30 -3.15
C THR A 22 -12.56 -19.63 -2.66
N PHE A 23 -11.68 -20.43 -2.09
CA PHE A 23 -11.99 -21.67 -1.42
C PHE A 23 -11.62 -21.56 0.06
N ASN A 24 -12.58 -21.83 0.94
CA ASN A 24 -12.38 -21.82 2.39
C ASN A 24 -12.86 -23.15 2.96
N ARG A 25 -11.98 -23.84 3.70
CA ARG A 25 -12.29 -25.13 4.32
C ARG A 25 -11.83 -25.19 5.77
N LYS A 26 -12.74 -25.54 6.64
CA LYS A 26 -12.46 -25.93 8.02
C LYS A 26 -12.18 -27.43 8.06
N PHE A 27 -10.93 -27.82 8.26
CA PHE A 27 -10.52 -29.23 8.34
C PHE A 27 -10.76 -29.80 9.73
N SER A 28 -10.62 -28.99 10.77
CA SER A 28 -10.93 -29.36 12.14
C SER A 28 -11.33 -28.11 12.95
N ASN A 29 -11.65 -28.29 14.25
CA ASN A 29 -11.93 -27.16 15.13
C ASN A 29 -10.71 -26.25 15.35
N ARG A 30 -9.50 -26.75 15.06
CA ARG A 30 -8.22 -26.02 15.23
C ARG A 30 -7.53 -25.68 13.90
N PHE A 31 -8.04 -26.14 12.76
CA PHE A 31 -7.39 -25.91 11.48
C PHE A 31 -8.37 -25.46 10.41
N THR A 32 -8.14 -24.26 9.90
CA THR A 32 -8.86 -23.68 8.76
C THR A 32 -7.86 -23.23 7.70
N ASN A 33 -8.16 -23.51 6.44
CA ASN A 33 -7.36 -23.04 5.30
C ASN A 33 -8.24 -22.27 4.33
N LYS A 34 -7.69 -21.21 3.77
CA LYS A 34 -8.29 -20.37 2.75
C LYS A 34 -7.31 -20.21 1.60
N ALA A 35 -7.74 -20.55 0.39
CA ALA A 35 -6.99 -20.32 -0.84
C ALA A 35 -7.80 -19.46 -1.79
N GLY A 36 -7.15 -18.68 -2.60
CA GLY A 36 -7.84 -17.86 -3.60
C GLY A 36 -6.94 -17.52 -4.78
N PHE A 37 -7.61 -17.18 -5.87
CA PHE A 37 -7.02 -16.75 -7.12
C PHE A 37 -7.79 -15.52 -7.60
N THR A 38 -7.08 -14.53 -8.12
CA THR A 38 -7.67 -13.37 -8.77
C THR A 38 -6.95 -13.09 -10.08
N TYR A 39 -7.73 -12.95 -11.13
CA TYR A 39 -7.28 -12.46 -12.44
C TYR A 39 -7.89 -11.09 -12.69
N THR A 40 -7.05 -10.08 -12.92
CA THR A 40 -7.47 -8.73 -13.25
C THR A 40 -6.98 -8.41 -14.66
N ALA A 41 -7.88 -8.35 -15.65
CA ALA A 41 -7.59 -7.81 -16.96
C ALA A 41 -7.74 -6.28 -16.90
N MET A 42 -6.70 -5.56 -17.25
CA MET A 42 -6.63 -4.09 -17.22
C MET A 42 -6.52 -3.57 -18.65
N PHE A 43 -7.52 -2.82 -19.10
CA PHE A 43 -7.53 -2.11 -20.38
C PHE A 43 -7.27 -0.64 -20.09
N TYR A 44 -6.38 -0.03 -20.84
CA TYR A 44 -6.00 1.36 -20.65
C TYR A 44 -5.84 2.07 -21.98
N ASP A 45 -6.25 3.33 -21.99
CA ASP A 45 -6.03 4.29 -23.05
C ASP A 45 -5.79 5.64 -22.38
N MET A 46 -4.58 6.17 -22.50
CA MET A 46 -4.17 7.36 -21.79
C MET A 46 -3.21 8.19 -22.63
N ASN A 47 -3.43 9.50 -22.58
CA ASN A 47 -2.56 10.49 -23.14
C ASN A 47 -2.51 11.68 -22.19
N LEU A 48 -1.32 12.06 -21.77
CA LEU A 48 -1.07 13.27 -21.01
C LEU A 48 -0.04 14.10 -21.76
N ALA A 49 -0.41 15.30 -22.12
CA ALA A 49 0.48 16.30 -22.70
C ALA A 49 0.43 17.59 -21.89
N ILE A 50 1.57 18.21 -21.66
CA ILE A 50 1.72 19.40 -20.83
C ILE A 50 2.59 20.40 -21.58
N ALA A 51 2.25 21.70 -21.49
CA ALA A 51 3.11 22.77 -21.96
C ALA A 51 4.26 23.00 -20.96
N PRO A 52 5.54 22.84 -21.33
CA PRO A 52 6.66 23.04 -20.40
C PRO A 52 6.72 24.46 -19.82
N TYR A 53 6.26 25.44 -20.57
CA TYR A 53 6.12 26.84 -20.17
C TYR A 53 4.85 27.45 -20.78
N GLU A 54 4.40 28.58 -20.22
CA GLU A 54 3.26 29.33 -20.79
C GLU A 54 3.44 29.63 -22.27
N ALA A 55 2.36 29.51 -23.05
CA ALA A 55 2.30 29.73 -24.49
C ALA A 55 3.17 28.79 -25.36
N GLN A 56 3.68 27.68 -24.82
CA GLN A 56 4.37 26.66 -25.61
C GLN A 56 3.42 25.55 -26.06
N LEU A 57 3.85 24.79 -27.07
CA LEU A 57 3.13 23.63 -27.55
C LEU A 57 3.12 22.53 -26.48
N LEU A 58 2.01 21.79 -26.42
CA LEU A 58 1.87 20.63 -25.53
C LEU A 58 2.88 19.55 -25.93
N GLU A 59 3.59 19.02 -24.92
CA GLU A 59 4.52 17.90 -25.05
C GLU A 59 3.95 16.67 -24.38
N THR A 60 4.03 15.52 -25.03
CA THR A 60 3.56 14.25 -24.46
C THR A 60 4.46 13.81 -23.32
N VAL A 61 3.89 13.72 -22.14
CA VAL A 61 4.55 13.26 -20.90
C VAL A 61 4.30 11.77 -20.66
N SER A 62 3.07 11.31 -20.90
CA SER A 62 2.72 9.90 -20.76
C SER A 62 1.71 9.51 -21.85
N LYS A 63 1.99 8.40 -22.54
CA LYS A 63 1.07 7.88 -23.55
C LYS A 63 1.17 6.37 -23.65
N GLY A 64 0.02 5.70 -23.56
CA GLY A 64 -0.07 4.26 -23.72
C GLY A 64 -1.50 3.81 -23.94
N ASP A 65 -1.68 2.86 -24.84
CA ASP A 65 -2.94 2.17 -25.09
C ASP A 65 -2.71 0.66 -25.12
N GLY A 66 -3.73 -0.10 -24.78
CA GLY A 66 -3.66 -1.56 -24.83
C GLY A 66 -4.27 -2.25 -23.61
N ASN A 67 -3.73 -3.42 -23.32
CA ASN A 67 -4.16 -4.23 -22.19
C ASN A 67 -2.99 -4.93 -21.52
N THR A 68 -3.17 -5.28 -20.24
CA THR A 68 -2.28 -6.11 -19.46
C THR A 68 -3.08 -6.85 -18.40
N SER A 69 -2.45 -7.75 -17.67
CA SER A 69 -3.11 -8.48 -16.60
C SER A 69 -2.27 -8.53 -15.33
N LEU A 70 -2.94 -8.46 -14.19
CA LEU A 70 -2.38 -8.81 -12.90
C LEU A 70 -3.02 -10.11 -12.43
N ILE A 71 -2.17 -11.12 -12.25
CA ILE A 71 -2.57 -12.46 -11.79
C ILE A 71 -2.08 -12.62 -10.38
N SER A 72 -2.95 -13.02 -9.46
CA SER A 72 -2.56 -13.25 -8.07
C SER A 72 -3.20 -14.49 -7.49
N ALA A 73 -2.49 -15.15 -6.59
CA ALA A 73 -2.96 -16.30 -5.85
C ALA A 73 -2.45 -16.26 -4.42
N TYR A 74 -3.22 -16.85 -3.50
CA TYR A 74 -2.83 -16.97 -2.12
C TYR A 74 -3.28 -18.27 -1.48
N ASN A 75 -2.53 -18.66 -0.46
CA ASN A 75 -2.93 -19.69 0.49
C ASN A 75 -2.67 -19.19 1.90
N SER A 76 -3.63 -19.35 2.81
CA SER A 76 -3.54 -18.91 4.19
C SER A 76 -4.17 -19.94 5.11
N SER A 77 -3.46 -20.28 6.17
CA SER A 77 -3.87 -21.25 7.19
C SER A 77 -3.97 -20.59 8.55
N SER A 78 -4.98 -20.95 9.31
CA SER A 78 -5.14 -20.63 10.72
C SER A 78 -5.13 -21.91 11.53
N VAL A 79 -4.19 -22.00 12.49
CA VAL A 79 -3.96 -23.19 13.32
C VAL A 79 -4.05 -22.82 14.79
N GLY A 80 -5.01 -23.39 15.51
CA GLY A 80 -5.07 -23.35 16.97
C GLY A 80 -4.05 -24.32 17.55
N LEU A 81 -2.87 -23.82 17.93
CA LEU A 81 -1.81 -24.63 18.55
C LEU A 81 -2.21 -25.11 19.94
N SER A 82 -3.00 -24.31 20.64
CA SER A 82 -3.66 -24.64 21.90
C SER A 82 -4.91 -23.78 22.08
N ASP A 83 -5.59 -23.86 23.21
CA ASP A 83 -6.75 -23.01 23.54
C ASP A 83 -6.35 -21.54 23.73
N ARG A 84 -5.06 -21.26 23.91
CA ARG A 84 -4.51 -19.91 24.12
C ARG A 84 -3.67 -19.40 22.96
N TRP A 85 -3.21 -20.25 22.06
CA TRP A 85 -2.29 -19.90 21.00
C TRP A 85 -2.90 -20.18 19.63
N THR A 86 -2.88 -19.17 18.75
CA THR A 86 -3.31 -19.30 17.35
C THR A 86 -2.19 -18.81 16.45
N LEU A 87 -1.78 -19.64 15.49
CA LEU A 87 -0.85 -19.30 14.43
C LEU A 87 -1.64 -19.08 13.14
N ASN A 88 -1.42 -17.94 12.49
CA ASN A 88 -1.87 -17.68 11.13
C ASN A 88 -0.62 -17.58 10.25
N ALA A 89 -0.59 -18.33 9.15
CA ALA A 89 0.52 -18.27 8.19
C ALA A 89 -0.03 -18.38 6.78
N GLY A 90 0.57 -17.64 5.86
CA GLY A 90 0.15 -17.65 4.47
C GLY A 90 1.22 -17.12 3.54
N ILE A 91 0.96 -17.34 2.26
CA ILE A 91 1.76 -16.84 1.15
C ILE A 91 0.82 -16.24 0.12
N TYR A 92 1.18 -15.09 -0.42
CA TYR A 92 0.52 -14.46 -1.55
C TYR A 92 1.54 -14.27 -2.66
N GLY A 93 1.14 -14.49 -3.89
CA GLY A 93 1.97 -14.26 -5.05
C GLY A 93 1.21 -13.46 -6.09
N GLN A 94 1.92 -12.60 -6.83
CA GLN A 94 1.36 -11.86 -7.95
C GLN A 94 2.34 -11.75 -9.10
N TYR A 95 1.79 -11.66 -10.31
CA TYR A 95 2.49 -11.56 -11.58
C TYR A 95 1.84 -10.52 -12.48
N LEU A 96 2.62 -9.54 -12.95
CA LEU A 96 2.19 -8.50 -13.87
C LEU A 96 2.68 -8.82 -15.28
N THR A 97 1.78 -9.03 -16.21
CA THR A 97 2.12 -9.40 -17.59
C THR A 97 2.71 -8.24 -18.40
N LEU A 98 2.52 -6.99 -17.98
CA LEU A 98 3.04 -5.79 -18.63
C LEU A 98 4.56 -5.85 -18.83
N ASN A 99 5.27 -6.34 -17.83
CA ASN A 99 6.73 -6.32 -17.77
C ASN A 99 7.33 -7.62 -17.19
N ASN A 100 6.51 -8.67 -17.05
CA ASN A 100 6.89 -10.00 -16.52
C ASN A 100 7.47 -9.95 -15.10
N LYS A 101 7.07 -8.96 -14.28
CA LYS A 101 7.47 -8.87 -12.89
C LYS A 101 6.54 -9.69 -11.99
N TRP A 102 7.12 -10.23 -10.93
CA TRP A 102 6.39 -11.03 -9.95
C TRP A 102 6.84 -10.71 -8.52
N SER A 103 6.00 -11.02 -7.57
CA SER A 103 6.34 -10.93 -6.15
C SER A 103 5.80 -12.11 -5.37
N VAL A 104 6.48 -12.45 -4.28
CA VAL A 104 6.06 -13.43 -3.28
C VAL A 104 6.04 -12.78 -1.92
N GLU A 105 4.94 -12.94 -1.21
CA GLU A 105 4.60 -12.21 -0.01
C GLU A 105 4.23 -13.17 1.13
N PRO A 106 5.23 -13.69 1.87
CA PRO A 106 4.97 -14.47 3.07
C PRO A 106 4.38 -13.57 4.17
N ARG A 107 3.45 -14.13 4.93
CA ARG A 107 2.79 -13.48 6.06
C ARG A 107 2.62 -14.47 7.19
N ALA A 108 2.89 -14.04 8.41
CA ALA A 108 2.68 -14.86 9.60
C ALA A 108 2.21 -13.99 10.77
N GLY A 109 1.39 -14.57 11.65
CA GLY A 109 0.95 -13.92 12.86
C GLY A 109 0.71 -14.95 13.96
N LEU A 110 1.20 -14.66 15.15
CA LEU A 110 1.02 -15.47 16.34
C LEU A 110 0.20 -14.67 17.35
N LYS A 111 -0.92 -15.24 17.79
CA LYS A 111 -1.79 -14.66 18.81
C LYS A 111 -1.73 -15.49 20.07
N TRP A 112 -1.60 -14.82 21.21
CA TRP A 112 -1.59 -15.41 22.53
C TRP A 112 -2.65 -14.79 23.44
N GLN A 113 -3.60 -15.59 23.88
CA GLN A 113 -4.58 -15.24 24.92
C GLN A 113 -3.95 -15.51 26.30
N ALA A 114 -3.22 -14.53 26.85
CA ALA A 114 -2.47 -14.69 28.09
C ALA A 114 -3.42 -14.90 29.30
N THR A 115 -4.51 -14.10 29.33
CA THR A 115 -5.58 -14.22 30.33
C THR A 115 -6.95 -14.01 29.66
N PRO A 116 -8.08 -14.23 30.32
CA PRO A 116 -9.41 -13.89 29.77
C PRO A 116 -9.56 -12.41 29.33
N LYS A 117 -8.71 -11.53 29.89
CA LYS A 117 -8.74 -10.08 29.62
C LYS A 117 -7.58 -9.60 28.74
N ALA A 118 -6.46 -10.30 28.67
CA ALA A 118 -5.24 -9.84 28.00
C ALA A 118 -4.88 -10.73 26.81
N THR A 119 -4.69 -10.10 25.66
CA THR A 119 -4.29 -10.74 24.40
C THR A 119 -3.05 -10.05 23.85
N PHE A 120 -2.07 -10.83 23.39
CA PHE A 120 -0.90 -10.36 22.66
C PHE A 120 -0.90 -10.94 21.26
N ALA A 121 -0.41 -10.20 20.29
CA ALA A 121 -0.15 -10.72 18.96
C ALA A 121 1.12 -10.12 18.39
N LEU A 122 1.84 -10.93 17.60
CA LEU A 122 2.96 -10.52 16.77
C LEU A 122 2.60 -10.87 15.33
N ALA A 123 2.73 -9.92 14.42
CA ALA A 123 2.53 -10.14 13.00
C ALA A 123 3.73 -9.65 12.20
N TYR A 124 4.06 -10.42 11.17
CA TYR A 124 5.04 -10.08 10.13
C TYR A 124 4.43 -10.36 8.77
N GLY A 125 4.71 -9.50 7.80
CA GLY A 125 4.29 -9.72 6.42
C GLY A 125 5.06 -8.89 5.43
N ILE A 126 5.24 -9.45 4.23
CA ILE A 126 5.67 -8.73 3.04
C ILE A 126 4.42 -8.42 2.22
N TYR A 127 4.38 -7.22 1.67
CA TYR A 127 3.31 -6.72 0.81
C TYR A 127 3.95 -6.04 -0.39
N SER A 128 3.34 -6.16 -1.55
CA SER A 128 3.83 -5.45 -2.73
C SER A 128 2.67 -4.87 -3.53
N ARG A 129 2.98 -3.84 -4.31
CA ARG A 129 2.04 -3.23 -5.24
C ARG A 129 2.75 -2.82 -6.52
N MET A 130 2.05 -2.92 -7.64
CA MET A 130 2.43 -2.27 -8.88
C MET A 130 2.22 -0.75 -8.76
N GLU A 131 2.88 0.02 -9.59
CA GLU A 131 2.61 1.45 -9.72
C GLU A 131 1.33 1.70 -10.52
N LYS A 132 0.87 2.94 -10.53
CA LYS A 132 -0.24 3.33 -11.41
C LYS A 132 0.19 3.19 -12.87
N MET A 133 -0.76 2.91 -13.77
CA MET A 133 -0.46 2.66 -15.18
C MET A 133 0.22 3.86 -15.87
N ASP A 134 -0.14 5.09 -15.48
CA ASP A 134 0.47 6.32 -15.99
C ASP A 134 1.99 6.37 -15.76
N VAL A 135 2.46 5.85 -14.64
CA VAL A 135 3.90 5.80 -14.29
C VAL A 135 4.69 4.92 -15.26
N TYR A 136 4.14 3.78 -15.69
CA TYR A 136 4.83 2.87 -16.62
C TYR A 136 5.01 3.44 -18.02
N PHE A 137 4.13 4.35 -18.43
CA PHE A 137 4.08 4.88 -19.79
C PHE A 137 4.63 6.30 -19.94
N VAL A 138 5.39 6.76 -18.94
CA VAL A 138 6.13 8.02 -19.01
C VAL A 138 7.10 8.01 -20.18
N LYS A 139 7.12 9.11 -20.93
CA LYS A 139 7.98 9.36 -22.08
C LYS A 139 8.88 10.56 -21.80
N THR A 140 10.15 10.48 -22.17
CA THR A 140 11.08 11.59 -22.05
C THR A 140 11.64 11.96 -23.42
N LYS A 141 11.96 13.24 -23.63
CA LYS A 141 12.57 13.71 -24.89
C LYS A 141 13.88 12.98 -25.20
N SER A 142 14.68 12.67 -24.18
CA SER A 142 15.99 12.01 -24.32
C SER A 142 15.91 10.58 -24.85
N THR A 143 14.75 9.93 -24.77
CA THR A 143 14.55 8.52 -25.15
C THR A 143 13.77 8.33 -26.45
N GLY A 144 13.53 9.41 -27.22
CA GLY A 144 12.83 9.31 -28.50
C GLY A 144 11.42 8.77 -28.39
N ASN A 145 10.66 9.19 -27.39
CA ASN A 145 9.28 8.76 -27.11
C ASN A 145 9.10 7.30 -26.65
N GLN A 146 10.15 6.62 -26.23
CA GLN A 146 10.03 5.30 -25.59
C GLN A 146 9.58 5.42 -24.12
N SER A 147 8.77 4.48 -23.66
CA SER A 147 8.34 4.43 -22.26
C SER A 147 9.50 4.03 -21.36
N VAL A 148 10.00 4.97 -20.55
CA VAL A 148 11.21 4.81 -19.74
C VAL A 148 11.01 3.97 -18.48
N ASN A 149 9.77 3.93 -17.96
CA ASN A 149 9.43 3.30 -16.67
C ASN A 149 8.77 1.92 -16.81
N LYS A 150 8.64 1.38 -18.03
CA LYS A 150 7.89 0.14 -18.28
C LYS A 150 8.42 -1.05 -17.47
N ASN A 151 9.71 -1.08 -17.16
CA ASN A 151 10.38 -2.17 -16.46
C ASN A 151 10.44 -2.00 -14.93
N LEU A 152 9.76 -1.01 -14.35
CA LEU A 152 9.68 -0.86 -12.90
C LEU A 152 9.13 -2.12 -12.23
N ASP A 153 9.76 -2.49 -11.12
CA ASP A 153 9.34 -3.60 -10.26
C ASP A 153 8.22 -3.18 -9.31
N PHE A 154 7.64 -4.12 -8.60
CA PHE A 154 6.73 -3.85 -7.51
C PHE A 154 7.44 -3.09 -6.38
N THR A 155 6.80 -2.04 -5.88
CA THR A 155 7.17 -1.47 -4.58
C THR A 155 6.79 -2.45 -3.49
N LYS A 156 7.72 -2.79 -2.59
CA LYS A 156 7.54 -3.77 -1.53
C LYS A 156 7.61 -3.12 -0.15
N ALA A 157 6.86 -3.68 0.80
CA ALA A 157 6.84 -3.24 2.19
C ALA A 157 6.91 -4.45 3.13
N GLN A 158 7.83 -4.42 4.08
CA GLN A 158 7.92 -5.36 5.19
C GLN A 158 7.26 -4.71 6.41
N HIS A 159 6.29 -5.39 7.00
CA HIS A 159 5.59 -4.92 8.19
C HIS A 159 5.88 -5.85 9.37
N ILE A 160 6.22 -5.26 10.51
CA ILE A 160 6.27 -5.93 11.80
C ILE A 160 5.34 -5.17 12.72
N MET A 161 4.43 -5.85 13.38
CA MET A 161 3.46 -5.26 14.30
C MET A 161 3.32 -6.12 15.54
N LEU A 162 3.39 -5.49 16.70
CA LEU A 162 2.95 -6.06 17.97
C LEU A 162 1.57 -5.52 18.29
N SER A 163 0.72 -6.28 18.93
CA SER A 163 -0.57 -5.83 19.42
C SER A 163 -0.79 -6.33 20.83
N PHE A 164 -1.15 -5.42 21.73
CA PHE A 164 -1.62 -5.72 23.08
C PHE A 164 -3.07 -5.25 23.19
N GLY A 165 -3.98 -6.19 23.44
CA GLY A 165 -5.38 -5.94 23.72
C GLY A 165 -5.73 -6.23 25.16
N TYR A 166 -6.43 -5.31 25.83
CA TYR A 166 -6.86 -5.48 27.22
C TYR A 166 -8.32 -5.10 27.42
N LYS A 167 -9.12 -6.04 27.92
CA LYS A 167 -10.50 -5.80 28.33
C LYS A 167 -10.50 -5.15 29.72
N ILE A 168 -10.68 -3.84 29.78
CA ILE A 168 -10.80 -3.10 31.04
C ILE A 168 -12.08 -3.51 31.77
N SER A 169 -13.18 -3.62 30.98
CA SER A 169 -14.48 -4.17 31.42
C SER A 169 -15.15 -4.92 30.27
N ASP A 170 -16.35 -5.47 30.48
CA ASP A 170 -17.11 -6.14 29.41
C ASP A 170 -17.50 -5.19 28.26
N ARG A 171 -17.45 -3.89 28.51
CA ARG A 171 -17.83 -2.84 27.56
C ARG A 171 -16.68 -1.89 27.18
N MET A 172 -15.48 -2.10 27.71
CA MET A 172 -14.36 -1.21 27.48
C MET A 172 -13.10 -1.99 27.13
N ASN A 173 -12.51 -1.68 25.98
CA ASN A 173 -11.28 -2.27 25.47
C ASN A 173 -10.20 -1.21 25.28
N LEU A 174 -8.98 -1.57 25.63
CA LEU A 174 -7.76 -0.85 25.30
C LEU A 174 -6.96 -1.68 24.30
N LYS A 175 -6.44 -1.05 23.25
CA LYS A 175 -5.55 -1.68 22.28
C LYS A 175 -4.32 -0.79 22.08
N ILE A 176 -3.12 -1.39 22.07
CA ILE A 176 -1.84 -0.72 21.86
C ILE A 176 -1.09 -1.50 20.79
N GLU A 177 -0.67 -0.82 19.72
CA GLU A 177 -0.07 -1.44 18.53
C GLU A 177 1.18 -0.69 18.07
N PRO A 178 2.37 -0.99 18.62
CA PRO A 178 3.61 -0.53 18.03
C PRO A 178 3.87 -1.28 16.73
N TYR A 179 4.37 -0.55 15.72
CA TYR A 179 4.67 -1.09 14.41
C TYR A 179 5.93 -0.49 13.79
N VAL A 180 6.52 -1.23 12.88
CA VAL A 180 7.55 -0.76 11.97
C VAL A 180 7.26 -1.27 10.56
N GLN A 181 7.45 -0.41 9.57
CA GLN A 181 7.31 -0.70 8.16
C GLN A 181 8.55 -0.23 7.42
N PHE A 182 9.17 -1.13 6.67
CA PHE A 182 10.28 -0.83 5.77
C PHE A 182 9.82 -1.01 4.33
N LEU A 183 9.93 0.06 3.53
CA LEU A 183 9.65 0.03 2.10
C LEU A 183 10.95 -0.08 1.33
N HIS A 184 10.94 -0.87 0.26
CA HIS A 184 12.07 -1.06 -0.65
C HIS A 184 11.56 -1.21 -2.09
N ASP A 185 12.50 -1.15 -3.03
CA ASP A 185 12.21 -1.14 -4.46
C ASP A 185 11.26 0.01 -4.86
N VAL A 186 11.30 1.12 -4.12
CA VAL A 186 10.46 2.29 -4.39
C VAL A 186 11.01 3.03 -5.60
N PRO A 187 10.16 3.39 -6.58
CA PRO A 187 10.59 4.20 -7.71
C PRO A 187 10.98 5.63 -7.27
N VAL A 188 12.19 6.02 -7.69
CA VAL A 188 12.80 7.35 -7.43
C VAL A 188 13.53 7.82 -8.68
N MET A 189 13.75 9.11 -8.83
CA MET A 189 14.75 9.63 -9.79
C MET A 189 16.15 9.25 -9.32
N ALA A 190 17.04 8.87 -10.25
CA ALA A 190 18.33 8.23 -9.93
C ALA A 190 19.22 9.05 -8.97
N ASP A 191 19.28 10.36 -9.12
CA ASP A 191 20.18 11.26 -8.40
C ASP A 191 19.45 12.45 -7.77
N SER A 192 18.21 12.23 -7.30
CA SER A 192 17.35 13.28 -6.76
C SER A 192 16.63 12.84 -5.49
N SER A 193 16.14 13.81 -4.73
CA SER A 193 15.22 13.58 -3.60
C SER A 193 13.82 13.10 -4.02
N TYR A 194 13.48 13.14 -5.32
CA TYR A 194 12.16 12.74 -5.79
C TYR A 194 11.88 11.26 -5.53
N SER A 195 10.70 10.97 -4.99
CA SER A 195 10.20 9.61 -4.73
C SER A 195 8.69 9.56 -4.92
N VAL A 196 8.19 8.46 -5.50
CA VAL A 196 6.75 8.22 -5.60
C VAL A 196 6.04 8.13 -4.24
N LEU A 197 6.77 7.85 -3.15
CA LEU A 197 6.23 7.87 -1.78
C LEU A 197 5.85 9.27 -1.31
N ASN A 198 6.47 10.30 -1.87
CA ASN A 198 6.27 11.70 -1.48
C ASN A 198 5.70 12.55 -2.61
N ARG A 199 5.16 11.91 -3.64
CA ARG A 199 4.59 12.57 -4.82
C ARG A 199 3.49 13.56 -4.42
N SER A 200 3.60 14.78 -4.94
CA SER A 200 2.61 15.86 -4.80
C SER A 200 1.72 15.96 -6.02
N ASP A 201 2.31 15.74 -7.19
CA ASP A 201 1.64 15.87 -8.47
C ASP A 201 0.85 14.61 -8.81
N PHE A 202 -0.20 14.74 -9.59
CA PHE A 202 -1.03 13.63 -10.02
C PHE A 202 -0.37 12.79 -11.13
N TYR A 203 0.69 13.28 -11.77
CA TYR A 203 1.44 12.63 -12.86
C TYR A 203 2.93 12.50 -12.53
N VAL A 204 3.64 11.72 -13.32
CA VAL A 204 5.10 11.54 -13.30
C VAL A 204 5.61 11.85 -14.71
N GLU A 205 6.70 12.60 -14.82
CA GLU A 205 7.32 12.97 -16.09
C GLU A 205 8.77 12.49 -16.23
N ASP A 206 9.29 11.84 -15.19
CA ASP A 206 10.69 11.48 -15.10
C ASP A 206 10.93 9.98 -15.27
N ALA A 207 12.17 9.65 -15.68
CA ALA A 207 12.69 8.29 -15.63
C ALA A 207 12.96 7.89 -14.17
N LEU A 208 12.40 6.76 -13.76
CA LEU A 208 12.50 6.26 -12.40
C LEU A 208 13.26 4.93 -12.32
N VAL A 209 13.87 4.70 -11.17
CA VAL A 209 14.57 3.46 -10.83
C VAL A 209 14.13 2.94 -9.46
N ASN A 210 14.06 1.61 -9.28
CA ASN A 210 13.63 0.97 -8.02
C ASN A 210 14.74 0.96 -6.95
N LYS A 211 15.31 2.14 -6.59
CA LYS A 211 16.38 2.29 -5.58
C LYS A 211 15.92 2.93 -4.28
N GLY A 212 14.73 3.54 -4.29
CA GLY A 212 14.18 4.25 -3.15
C GLY A 212 13.82 3.32 -1.99
N ARG A 213 13.79 3.90 -0.80
CA ARG A 213 13.42 3.22 0.43
C ARG A 213 12.45 4.08 1.24
N GLY A 214 11.69 3.46 2.13
CA GLY A 214 10.86 4.14 3.11
C GLY A 214 10.94 3.48 4.46
N ARG A 215 10.63 4.24 5.51
CA ARG A 215 10.54 3.75 6.88
C ARG A 215 9.43 4.47 7.61
N ASN A 216 8.49 3.69 8.16
CA ASN A 216 7.47 4.19 9.07
C ASN A 216 7.60 3.45 10.38
N ILE A 217 7.70 4.18 11.49
CA ILE A 217 7.76 3.63 12.84
C ILE A 217 6.71 4.38 13.65
N GLY A 218 5.88 3.66 14.39
CA GLY A 218 4.84 4.29 15.19
C GLY A 218 4.23 3.39 16.23
N ILE A 219 3.32 3.97 16.99
CA ILE A 219 2.48 3.31 17.96
C ILE A 219 1.07 3.88 17.87
N ASP A 220 0.10 2.97 17.75
CA ASP A 220 -1.32 3.29 17.77
C ASP A 220 -1.93 2.86 19.10
N ILE A 221 -2.76 3.73 19.70
CA ILE A 221 -3.46 3.48 20.95
C ILE A 221 -4.94 3.74 20.70
N THR A 222 -5.79 2.76 21.01
CA THR A 222 -7.25 2.89 20.87
C THR A 222 -7.92 2.50 22.18
N LEU A 223 -8.75 3.39 22.70
CA LEU A 223 -9.68 3.14 23.79
C LEU A 223 -11.10 3.18 23.25
N GLU A 224 -11.81 2.07 23.39
CA GLU A 224 -13.18 1.92 22.90
C GLU A 224 -14.11 1.53 24.04
N ARG A 225 -15.26 2.22 24.13
CA ARG A 225 -16.37 1.84 24.98
C ARG A 225 -17.60 1.59 24.13
N PHE A 226 -18.12 0.36 24.19
CA PHE A 226 -19.38 -0.01 23.56
C PHE A 226 -20.58 0.61 24.27
N LEU A 227 -21.67 0.71 23.55
CA LEU A 227 -22.89 1.32 24.06
C LEU A 227 -23.33 0.68 25.39
N GLU A 228 -23.38 1.51 26.43
CA GLU A 228 -23.86 1.14 27.76
C GLU A 228 -24.50 2.36 28.41
N LYS A 229 -25.73 2.19 28.92
CA LYS A 229 -26.51 3.30 29.54
C LYS A 229 -26.63 4.53 28.62
N GLY A 230 -26.77 4.29 27.32
CA GLY A 230 -26.92 5.36 26.34
C GLY A 230 -25.62 6.05 25.91
N LEU A 231 -24.43 5.62 26.38
CA LEU A 231 -23.15 6.25 26.03
C LEU A 231 -22.20 5.24 25.37
N TYR A 232 -21.61 5.63 24.24
CA TYR A 232 -20.45 4.96 23.62
C TYR A 232 -19.39 5.98 23.20
N TYR A 233 -18.14 5.58 23.16
CA TYR A 233 -17.06 6.40 22.62
C TYR A 233 -15.89 5.56 22.12
N MET A 234 -15.13 6.14 21.19
CA MET A 234 -13.85 5.65 20.74
C MET A 234 -12.87 6.81 20.66
N ILE A 235 -11.71 6.66 21.25
CA ILE A 235 -10.60 7.59 21.18
C ILE A 235 -9.41 6.83 20.62
N SER A 236 -8.82 7.32 19.54
CA SER A 236 -7.60 6.77 18.98
C SER A 236 -6.53 7.83 18.84
N GLY A 237 -5.30 7.46 19.14
CA GLY A 237 -4.12 8.30 18.98
C GLY A 237 -3.00 7.51 18.31
N SER A 238 -2.28 8.15 17.39
CA SER A 238 -1.11 7.61 16.72
C SER A 238 0.06 8.55 16.92
N LEU A 239 1.23 8.00 17.30
CA LEU A 239 2.52 8.70 17.30
C LEU A 239 3.41 7.99 16.27
N PHE A 240 3.99 8.73 15.32
CA PHE A 240 4.76 8.10 14.25
C PHE A 240 5.83 9.01 13.64
N ASP A 241 6.84 8.37 13.05
CA ASP A 241 7.87 8.97 12.19
C ASP A 241 7.84 8.30 10.83
N SER A 242 7.65 9.08 9.76
CA SER A 242 7.54 8.61 8.38
C SER A 242 8.59 9.28 7.51
N ARG A 243 9.55 8.50 7.00
CA ARG A 243 10.66 8.98 6.18
C ARG A 243 10.83 8.16 4.91
N TYR A 244 11.41 8.80 3.90
CA TYR A 244 11.83 8.14 2.66
C TYR A 244 13.25 8.52 2.31
N ARG A 245 13.88 7.71 1.46
CA ARG A 245 15.19 7.94 0.88
C ARG A 245 15.06 8.02 -0.63
N GLY A 246 15.49 9.15 -1.20
CA GLY A 246 15.53 9.38 -2.65
C GLY A 246 16.65 8.64 -3.35
N GLY A 247 16.80 8.88 -4.64
CA GLY A 247 17.89 8.34 -5.44
C GLY A 247 19.27 8.93 -5.08
N ASP A 248 19.30 10.13 -4.52
CA ASP A 248 20.47 10.80 -3.94
C ASP A 248 21.02 10.12 -2.66
N GLY A 249 20.29 9.13 -2.13
CA GLY A 249 20.67 8.39 -0.94
C GLY A 249 20.39 9.10 0.39
N VAL A 250 19.79 10.28 0.38
CA VAL A 250 19.48 11.09 1.58
C VAL A 250 18.09 10.75 2.14
N TRP A 251 17.95 10.76 3.46
CA TRP A 251 16.68 10.55 4.14
C TRP A 251 15.92 11.85 4.36
N TYR A 252 14.67 11.88 3.94
CA TYR A 252 13.75 13.01 4.06
C TYR A 252 12.49 12.62 4.83
N ASN A 253 11.85 13.60 5.46
CA ASN A 253 10.50 13.42 5.97
C ASN A 253 9.51 13.29 4.81
N THR A 254 8.53 12.37 4.92
CA THR A 254 7.41 12.39 3.99
C THR A 254 6.51 13.60 4.29
N LYS A 255 5.76 14.07 3.30
CA LYS A 255 4.73 15.11 3.49
C LYS A 255 3.62 14.68 4.46
N PHE A 256 3.52 13.38 4.75
CA PHE A 256 2.56 12.81 5.69
C PHE A 256 3.11 12.69 7.11
N ASN A 257 4.38 13.04 7.37
CA ASN A 257 5.03 12.94 8.67
C ASN A 257 4.55 14.03 9.62
N ARG A 258 3.33 13.89 10.14
CA ARG A 258 2.70 14.80 11.08
C ARG A 258 3.08 14.53 12.54
N ASN A 259 3.83 13.46 12.79
CA ASN A 259 4.28 12.95 14.07
C ASN A 259 3.17 12.45 15.00
N TYR A 260 1.98 13.03 14.98
CA TYR A 260 0.83 12.53 15.74
C TYR A 260 -0.51 12.81 15.06
N VAL A 261 -1.48 11.95 15.35
CA VAL A 261 -2.89 12.13 14.97
C VAL A 261 -3.75 11.66 16.14
N ILE A 262 -4.81 12.42 16.46
CA ILE A 262 -5.79 12.04 17.48
C ILE A 262 -7.18 12.15 16.87
N ASN A 263 -8.00 11.12 17.06
CA ASN A 263 -9.39 11.05 16.63
C ASN A 263 -10.28 10.70 17.81
N GLY A 264 -11.46 11.29 17.86
CA GLY A 264 -12.48 10.99 18.88
C GLY A 264 -13.86 10.86 18.26
N LEU A 265 -14.60 9.85 18.71
CA LEU A 265 -16.00 9.62 18.40
C LEU A 265 -16.74 9.43 19.72
N ILE A 266 -17.84 10.13 19.90
CA ILE A 266 -18.75 9.98 21.05
C ILE A 266 -20.19 10.06 20.57
N GLY A 267 -21.04 9.23 21.14
CA GLY A 267 -22.48 9.25 20.87
C GLY A 267 -23.30 8.79 22.08
N LYS A 268 -24.56 9.23 22.08
CA LYS A 268 -25.53 8.98 23.14
C LYS A 268 -26.85 8.45 22.55
#